data_ed004c8eb725885b2244df2b79fa9e39
#
_entry.id   ed004c8eb725885b2244df2b79fa9e39
#
_cell.length_a   1.000
_cell.length_b   1.000
_cell.length_c   1.000
_cell.angle_alpha   90.00
_cell.angle_beta   90.00
_cell.angle_gamma   90.00
#
_symmetry.space_group_name_H-M   'P 1'
#
loop_
_entity.id
_entity.type
_entity.pdbx_description
1 polymer ?
#
loop_
_entity_poly.entity_id
_entity_poly.type
_entity_poly.pdbx_seq_one_letter_code
_entity_poly.pdbx_strand_id
1 'polypeptide(L)'
;EIQELERRAIARDLHDEIGQALTAIKMNLRELGEQRECSTTSADGKPLSDSLQILDQVLQHIRNLALDLRPSMLDELGLVPALRWYVGRQAERAGWTLQFLADEGMPRPSPDVEISCFRLTQEALTNVARHAKATAVEVRLAMGRRKLDLMIRDNGIGFDPNLIRTGARAGTSIGLSG
;
A
#
# COMPACT_ATOMS: atom_id res chain seq x y z
N GLU A 1 8.36 -10.76 16.12
CA GLU A 1 7.85 -9.64 16.96
C GLU A 1 8.77 -8.41 16.93
N ILE A 2 10.08 -8.54 17.22
CA ILE A 2 11.04 -7.41 17.22
C ILE A 2 11.07 -6.71 15.85
N GLN A 3 11.13 -7.47 14.76
CA GLN A 3 11.16 -6.93 13.40
C GLN A 3 9.87 -6.17 13.01
N GLU A 4 8.72 -6.56 13.56
CA GLU A 4 7.46 -5.88 13.30
C GLU A 4 7.34 -4.57 14.10
N LEU A 5 7.88 -4.54 15.33
CA LEU A 5 7.98 -3.31 16.12
C LEU A 5 8.92 -2.29 15.45
N GLU A 6 10.05 -2.76 14.93
CA GLU A 6 11.01 -1.92 14.20
C GLU A 6 10.39 -1.35 12.91
N ARG A 7 9.69 -2.16 12.11
CA ARG A 7 8.96 -1.71 10.93
C ARG A 7 7.90 -0.66 11.25
N ARG A 8 7.21 -0.85 12.39
CA ARG A 8 6.20 0.12 12.87
C ARG A 8 6.82 1.46 13.24
N ALA A 9 7.95 1.44 13.94
CA ALA A 9 8.67 2.65 14.30
C ALA A 9 9.14 3.39 13.06
N ILE A 10 9.83 2.72 12.13
CA ILE A 10 10.31 3.30 10.88
C ILE A 10 9.17 3.87 10.03
N ALA A 11 8.04 3.15 9.91
CA ALA A 11 6.89 3.62 9.14
C ALA A 11 6.30 4.92 9.73
N ARG A 12 6.24 5.01 11.06
CA ARG A 12 5.76 6.20 11.76
C ARG A 12 6.72 7.38 11.60
N ASP A 13 8.01 7.15 11.79
CA ASP A 13 9.04 8.18 11.64
C ASP A 13 9.04 8.75 10.20
N LEU A 14 8.94 7.87 9.18
CA LEU A 14 8.82 8.29 7.78
C LEU A 14 7.56 9.14 7.53
N HIS A 15 6.42 8.76 8.13
CA HIS A 15 5.17 9.48 7.93
C HIS A 15 5.16 10.81 8.68
N ASP A 16 5.55 10.79 9.96
CA ASP A 16 5.41 11.93 10.85
C ASP A 16 6.50 12.99 10.62
N GLU A 17 7.78 12.60 10.60
CA GLU A 17 8.86 13.57 10.47
C GLU A 17 9.07 14.02 9.02
N ILE A 18 9.25 13.07 8.11
CA ILE A 18 9.61 13.40 6.73
C ILE A 18 8.38 13.87 5.96
N GLY A 19 7.23 13.22 6.16
CA GLY A 19 5.97 13.60 5.51
C GLY A 19 5.51 15.00 5.91
N GLN A 20 5.60 15.35 7.20
CA GLN A 20 5.25 16.70 7.69
C GLN A 20 6.22 17.75 7.19
N ALA A 21 7.54 17.51 7.24
CA ALA A 21 8.54 18.45 6.77
C ALA A 21 8.38 18.79 5.28
N LEU A 22 8.16 17.78 4.43
CA LEU A 22 7.94 17.98 3.00
C LEU A 22 6.61 18.68 2.71
N THR A 23 5.59 18.43 3.51
CA THR A 23 4.30 19.12 3.39
C THR A 23 4.45 20.60 3.73
N ALA A 24 5.22 20.94 4.77
CA ALA A 24 5.54 22.34 5.12
C ALA A 24 6.33 23.03 4.01
N ILE A 25 7.34 22.37 3.44
CA ILE A 25 8.10 22.90 2.29
C ILE A 25 7.17 23.17 1.10
N LYS A 26 6.25 22.25 0.80
CA LYS A 26 5.27 22.43 -0.27
C LYS A 26 4.38 23.65 -0.06
N MET A 27 3.91 23.87 1.17
CA MET A 27 3.09 25.03 1.51
C MET A 27 3.88 26.33 1.33
N ASN A 28 5.12 26.38 1.81
CA ASN A 28 5.99 27.55 1.65
C ASN A 28 6.30 27.86 0.18
N LEU A 29 6.54 26.84 -0.64
CA LEU A 29 6.78 27.03 -2.07
C LEU A 29 5.54 27.52 -2.82
N ARG A 30 4.34 27.08 -2.44
CA ARG A 30 3.08 27.59 -2.99
C ARG A 30 2.87 29.05 -2.64
N GLU A 31 3.07 29.40 -1.38
CA GLU A 31 2.93 30.78 -0.91
C GLU A 31 3.91 31.74 -1.62
N LEU A 32 5.15 31.30 -1.82
CA LEU A 32 6.14 32.04 -2.62
C LEU A 32 5.73 32.16 -4.09
N GLY A 33 5.04 31.16 -4.65
CA GLY A 33 4.49 31.20 -6.00
C GLY A 33 3.38 32.24 -6.15
N GLU A 34 2.43 32.21 -5.23
CA GLU A 34 1.30 33.17 -5.20
C GLU A 34 1.76 34.60 -5.02
N GLN A 35 2.78 34.85 -4.18
CA GLN A 35 3.37 36.17 -4.00
C GLN A 35 4.09 36.70 -5.26
N ARG A 36 4.68 35.80 -6.09
CA ARG A 36 5.33 36.17 -7.34
C ARG A 36 4.36 36.46 -8.49
N GLU A 37 3.24 35.74 -8.54
CA GLU A 37 2.19 35.99 -9.56
C GLU A 37 1.54 37.38 -9.39
N CYS A 38 1.58 37.92 -8.17
CA CYS A 38 1.12 39.29 -7.89
C CYS A 38 2.10 40.37 -8.37
N SER A 39 3.32 40.00 -8.77
CA SER A 39 4.37 40.89 -9.23
C SER A 39 4.65 40.61 -10.71
N THR A 40 4.08 41.43 -11.58
CA THR A 40 4.15 41.35 -13.05
C THR A 40 5.56 41.17 -13.60
N THR A 41 6.01 39.94 -13.81
CA THR A 41 7.01 39.55 -14.84
C THR A 41 7.00 38.04 -15.02
N SER A 42 6.38 37.60 -16.08
CA SER A 42 6.05 36.21 -16.45
C SER A 42 7.18 35.54 -17.22
N ALA A 43 8.25 35.10 -16.59
CA ALA A 43 9.22 34.21 -17.25
C ALA A 43 9.69 33.00 -16.42
N ASP A 44 9.50 32.98 -15.11
CA ASP A 44 10.15 32.00 -14.22
C ASP A 44 9.20 31.06 -13.43
N GLY A 45 7.93 30.90 -13.84
CA GLY A 45 6.98 30.02 -13.17
C GLY A 45 7.27 28.52 -13.34
N LYS A 46 7.98 28.13 -14.38
CA LYS A 46 8.25 26.73 -14.72
C LYS A 46 9.09 26.00 -13.67
N PRO A 47 10.22 26.55 -13.17
CA PRO A 47 11.03 25.85 -12.16
C PRO A 47 10.31 25.61 -10.83
N LEU A 48 9.40 26.51 -10.45
CA LEU A 48 8.60 26.35 -9.22
C LEU A 48 7.53 25.28 -9.38
N SER A 49 6.84 25.26 -10.50
CA SER A 49 5.87 24.23 -10.85
C SER A 49 6.50 22.85 -10.89
N ASP A 50 7.66 22.74 -11.53
CA ASP A 50 8.44 21.50 -11.61
C ASP A 50 8.89 21.04 -10.22
N SER A 51 9.33 21.96 -9.36
CA SER A 51 9.73 21.66 -7.97
C SER A 51 8.55 21.16 -7.13
N LEU A 52 7.37 21.78 -7.26
CA LEU A 52 6.15 21.33 -6.59
C LEU A 52 5.72 19.94 -7.06
N GLN A 53 5.86 19.65 -8.34
CA GLN A 53 5.54 18.35 -8.92
C GLN A 53 6.50 17.27 -8.41
N ILE A 54 7.80 17.56 -8.37
CA ILE A 54 8.80 16.63 -7.78
C ILE A 54 8.50 16.38 -6.30
N LEU A 55 8.15 17.43 -5.56
CA LEU A 55 7.81 17.30 -4.14
C LEU A 55 6.57 16.42 -3.91
N ASP A 56 5.55 16.55 -4.76
CA ASP A 56 4.38 15.68 -4.73
C ASP A 56 4.74 14.21 -5.02
N GLN A 57 5.64 13.96 -5.95
CA GLN A 57 6.15 12.63 -6.24
C GLN A 57 6.93 12.03 -5.05
N VAL A 58 7.79 12.83 -4.41
CA VAL A 58 8.57 12.39 -3.23
C VAL A 58 7.66 12.11 -2.05
N LEU A 59 6.70 13.00 -1.74
CA LEU A 59 5.69 12.77 -0.70
C LEU A 59 4.91 11.48 -0.94
N GLN A 60 4.53 11.25 -2.19
CA GLN A 60 3.83 10.03 -2.57
C GLN A 60 4.71 8.78 -2.41
N HIS A 61 6.00 8.90 -2.71
CA HIS A 61 6.96 7.81 -2.55
C HIS A 61 7.16 7.44 -1.07
N ILE A 62 7.30 8.43 -0.20
CA ILE A 62 7.44 8.22 1.25
C ILE A 62 6.18 7.58 1.85
N ARG A 63 4.99 8.07 1.46
CA ARG A 63 3.74 7.42 1.87
C ARG A 63 3.68 5.96 1.45
N ASN A 64 4.16 5.64 0.24
CA ASN A 64 4.21 4.27 -0.23
C ASN A 64 5.19 3.41 0.59
N LEU A 65 6.38 3.92 0.89
CA LEU A 65 7.37 3.23 1.73
C LEU A 65 6.83 2.98 3.14
N ALA A 66 6.21 3.98 3.76
CA ALA A 66 5.59 3.83 5.07
C ALA A 66 4.49 2.77 5.06
N LEU A 67 3.71 2.70 3.98
CA LEU A 67 2.63 1.71 3.80
C LEU A 67 3.15 0.31 3.48
N ASP A 68 4.27 0.19 2.76
CA ASP A 68 4.94 -1.09 2.53
C ASP A 68 5.55 -1.65 3.84
N LEU A 69 5.99 -0.77 4.74
CA LEU A 69 6.51 -1.14 6.06
C LEU A 69 5.39 -1.50 7.04
N ARG A 70 4.45 -0.61 7.26
CA ARG A 70 3.19 -0.82 8.02
C ARG A 70 2.26 0.38 7.83
N PRO A 71 1.03 0.21 7.33
CA PRO A 71 0.14 1.36 7.17
C PRO A 71 -0.26 1.93 8.53
N SER A 72 0.04 3.20 8.79
CA SER A 72 -0.58 3.96 9.88
C SER A 72 -2.12 3.94 9.77
N MET A 73 -2.60 3.90 8.53
CA MET A 73 -4.01 3.72 8.19
C MET A 73 -4.63 2.44 8.79
N LEU A 74 -3.84 1.35 8.94
CA LEU A 74 -4.31 0.12 9.58
C LEU A 74 -4.61 0.35 11.07
N ASP A 75 -3.73 1.10 11.75
CA ASP A 75 -3.90 1.41 13.17
C ASP A 75 -5.06 2.41 13.38
N GLU A 76 -5.22 3.41 12.51
CA GLU A 76 -6.20 4.49 12.61
C GLU A 76 -7.60 4.09 12.10
N LEU A 77 -7.67 3.56 10.89
CA LEU A 77 -8.94 3.30 10.19
C LEU A 77 -9.33 1.83 10.19
N GLY A 78 -8.42 0.91 10.56
CA GLY A 78 -8.65 -0.53 10.57
C GLY A 78 -8.45 -1.21 9.21
N LEU A 79 -8.72 -2.53 9.20
CA LEU A 79 -8.35 -3.43 8.10
C LEU A 79 -9.02 -3.11 6.77
N VAL A 80 -10.35 -2.88 6.75
CA VAL A 80 -11.11 -2.73 5.49
C VAL A 80 -10.66 -1.50 4.70
N PRO A 81 -10.59 -0.28 5.29
CA PRO A 81 -10.10 0.89 4.58
C PRO A 81 -8.64 0.75 4.13
N ALA A 82 -7.78 0.19 4.98
CA ALA A 82 -6.37 -0.03 4.66
C ALA A 82 -6.19 -0.99 3.48
N LEU A 83 -6.90 -2.12 3.47
CA LEU A 83 -6.87 -3.07 2.36
C LEU A 83 -7.45 -2.46 1.07
N ARG A 84 -8.60 -1.80 1.14
CA ARG A 84 -9.23 -1.15 -0.02
C ARG A 84 -8.27 -0.18 -0.70
N TRP A 85 -7.62 0.64 0.10
CA TRP A 85 -6.65 1.60 -0.41
C TRP A 85 -5.41 0.91 -1.00
N TYR A 86 -4.83 -0.05 -0.27
CA TYR A 86 -3.62 -0.76 -0.72
C TYR A 86 -3.85 -1.53 -2.02
N VAL A 87 -4.93 -2.33 -2.07
CA VAL A 87 -5.27 -3.14 -3.25
C VAL A 87 -5.61 -2.25 -4.44
N GLY A 88 -6.34 -1.13 -4.23
CA GLY A 88 -6.64 -0.15 -5.28
C GLY A 88 -5.37 0.39 -5.92
N ARG A 89 -4.40 0.80 -5.10
CA ARG A 89 -3.11 1.28 -5.61
C ARG A 89 -2.31 0.23 -6.37
N GLN A 90 -2.29 -1.01 -5.89
CA GLN A 90 -1.60 -2.09 -6.61
C GLN A 90 -2.28 -2.36 -7.96
N ALA A 91 -3.60 -2.32 -8.00
CA ALA A 91 -4.36 -2.48 -9.24
C ALA A 91 -4.07 -1.37 -10.25
N GLU A 92 -4.06 -0.11 -9.82
CA GLU A 92 -3.69 1.03 -10.67
C GLU A 92 -2.27 0.89 -11.24
N ARG A 93 -1.29 0.53 -10.40
CA ARG A 93 0.11 0.36 -10.82
C ARG A 93 0.32 -0.78 -11.80
N ALA A 94 -0.42 -1.88 -11.64
CA ALA A 94 -0.31 -3.07 -12.46
C ALA A 94 -1.28 -3.09 -13.64
N GLY A 95 -2.22 -2.13 -13.73
CA GLY A 95 -3.25 -2.08 -14.76
C GLY A 95 -4.32 -3.16 -14.60
N TRP A 96 -4.61 -3.62 -13.37
CA TRP A 96 -5.62 -4.64 -13.12
C TRP A 96 -7.02 -4.06 -12.98
N THR A 97 -8.01 -4.78 -13.48
CA THR A 97 -9.40 -4.57 -13.07
C THR A 97 -9.56 -5.11 -11.65
N LEU A 98 -10.00 -4.26 -10.71
CA LEU A 98 -10.15 -4.61 -9.30
C LEU A 98 -11.62 -4.79 -8.92
N GLN A 99 -11.93 -5.88 -8.23
CA GLN A 99 -13.16 -6.05 -7.46
C GLN A 99 -12.80 -6.21 -5.98
N PHE A 100 -13.24 -5.25 -5.14
CA PHE A 100 -13.03 -5.31 -3.69
C PHE A 100 -14.39 -5.38 -2.98
N LEU A 101 -14.62 -6.48 -2.27
CA LEU A 101 -15.86 -6.76 -1.53
C LEU A 101 -15.53 -6.92 -0.04
N ALA A 102 -16.25 -6.23 0.82
CA ALA A 102 -16.17 -6.40 2.27
C ALA A 102 -17.57 -6.29 2.87
N ASP A 103 -17.83 -7.05 3.90
CA ASP A 103 -19.12 -7.01 4.62
C ASP A 103 -19.31 -5.63 5.26
N GLU A 104 -20.51 -5.06 5.11
CA GLU A 104 -20.87 -3.80 5.76
C GLU A 104 -20.99 -3.99 7.28
N GLY A 105 -20.45 -3.03 8.03
CA GLY A 105 -20.53 -3.07 9.50
C GLY A 105 -19.71 -4.18 10.16
N MET A 106 -18.73 -4.75 9.47
CA MET A 106 -17.85 -5.76 10.03
C MET A 106 -17.15 -5.24 11.31
N PRO A 107 -17.25 -5.99 12.43
CA PRO A 107 -16.55 -5.60 13.64
C PRO A 107 -15.04 -5.59 13.41
N ARG A 108 -14.34 -4.67 14.06
CA ARG A 108 -12.88 -4.55 13.93
C ARG A 108 -12.20 -5.80 14.50
N PRO A 109 -11.38 -6.50 13.71
CA PRO A 109 -10.58 -7.63 14.20
C PRO A 109 -9.54 -7.18 15.24
N SER A 110 -8.92 -8.14 15.94
CA SER A 110 -7.77 -7.84 16.78
C SER A 110 -6.59 -7.31 15.94
N PRO A 111 -5.72 -6.47 16.52
CA PRO A 111 -4.56 -5.90 15.79
C PRO A 111 -3.68 -6.96 15.13
N ASP A 112 -3.48 -8.10 15.77
CA ASP A 112 -2.67 -9.20 15.22
C ASP A 112 -3.32 -9.82 13.97
N VAL A 113 -4.65 -9.95 13.97
CA VAL A 113 -5.41 -10.43 12.82
C VAL A 113 -5.39 -9.40 11.69
N GLU A 114 -5.56 -8.11 12.01
CA GLU A 114 -5.47 -7.03 11.02
C GLU A 114 -4.12 -7.04 10.31
N ILE A 115 -3.01 -7.12 11.08
CA ILE A 115 -1.65 -7.16 10.54
C ILE A 115 -1.45 -8.40 9.67
N SER A 116 -1.87 -9.56 10.16
CA SER A 116 -1.72 -10.84 9.44
C SER A 116 -2.46 -10.81 8.10
N CYS A 117 -3.71 -10.35 8.08
CA CYS A 117 -4.49 -10.21 6.84
C CYS A 117 -3.85 -9.21 5.88
N PHE A 118 -3.34 -8.09 6.40
CA PHE A 118 -2.68 -7.10 5.57
C PHE A 118 -1.40 -7.65 4.93
N ARG A 119 -0.56 -8.36 5.70
CA ARG A 119 0.67 -8.99 5.19
C ARG A 119 0.39 -10.10 4.17
N LEU A 120 -0.60 -10.94 4.43
CA LEU A 120 -1.04 -11.95 3.46
C LEU A 120 -1.49 -11.33 2.14
N THR A 121 -2.21 -10.19 2.21
CA THR A 121 -2.63 -9.47 1.01
C THR A 121 -1.43 -8.89 0.26
N GLN A 122 -0.46 -8.31 0.97
CA GLN A 122 0.77 -7.79 0.36
C GLN A 122 1.53 -8.90 -0.40
N GLU A 123 1.73 -10.04 0.24
CA GLU A 123 2.42 -11.18 -0.34
C GLU A 123 1.66 -11.74 -1.55
N ALA A 124 0.35 -11.94 -1.41
CA ALA A 124 -0.48 -12.46 -2.50
C ALA A 124 -0.45 -11.54 -3.74
N LEU A 125 -0.63 -10.24 -3.57
CA LEU A 125 -0.60 -9.28 -4.68
C LEU A 125 0.80 -9.16 -5.30
N THR A 126 1.85 -9.28 -4.50
CA THR A 126 3.23 -9.34 -5.00
C THR A 126 3.44 -10.57 -5.90
N ASN A 127 2.90 -11.72 -5.48
CA ASN A 127 2.97 -12.95 -6.26
C ASN A 127 2.16 -12.84 -7.56
N VAL A 128 0.97 -12.24 -7.52
CA VAL A 128 0.16 -11.96 -8.71
C VAL A 128 0.94 -11.06 -9.68
N ALA A 129 1.52 -9.96 -9.19
CA ALA A 129 2.27 -9.02 -10.03
C ALA A 129 3.49 -9.64 -10.70
N ARG A 130 4.19 -10.52 -9.98
CA ARG A 130 5.44 -11.14 -10.48
C ARG A 130 5.20 -12.34 -11.36
N HIS A 131 4.15 -13.10 -11.11
CA HIS A 131 4.06 -14.47 -11.65
C HIS A 131 2.78 -14.76 -12.42
N ALA A 132 1.66 -14.11 -12.09
CA ALA A 132 0.36 -14.54 -12.61
C ALA A 132 0.04 -14.04 -14.02
N LYS A 133 0.63 -12.93 -14.49
CA LYS A 133 0.21 -12.24 -15.73
C LYS A 133 -1.30 -11.91 -15.73
N ALA A 134 -1.84 -11.67 -14.56
CA ALA A 134 -3.26 -11.38 -14.37
C ALA A 134 -3.65 -10.02 -14.94
N THR A 135 -4.89 -9.89 -15.36
CA THR A 135 -5.53 -8.63 -15.79
C THR A 135 -6.65 -8.21 -14.85
N ALA A 136 -7.08 -9.10 -13.96
CA ALA A 136 -8.11 -8.82 -12.97
C ALA A 136 -7.78 -9.51 -11.64
N VAL A 137 -8.13 -8.82 -10.54
CA VAL A 137 -7.98 -9.31 -9.17
C VAL A 137 -9.27 -9.05 -8.41
N GLU A 138 -9.73 -10.07 -7.67
CA GLU A 138 -10.83 -9.98 -6.71
C GLU A 138 -10.27 -10.16 -5.31
N VAL A 139 -10.66 -9.26 -4.41
CA VAL A 139 -10.36 -9.36 -2.97
C VAL A 139 -11.68 -9.34 -2.23
N ARG A 140 -11.94 -10.35 -1.41
CA ARG A 140 -13.12 -10.43 -0.57
C ARG A 140 -12.74 -10.61 0.88
N LEU A 141 -13.37 -9.82 1.75
CA LEU A 141 -13.23 -9.89 3.19
C LEU A 141 -14.62 -10.11 3.80
N ALA A 142 -14.79 -11.19 4.54
CA ALA A 142 -16.06 -11.54 5.17
C ALA A 142 -15.86 -11.95 6.62
N MET A 143 -16.78 -11.54 7.50
CA MET A 143 -16.73 -11.89 8.91
C MET A 143 -17.78 -12.97 9.20
N GLY A 144 -17.32 -14.20 9.45
CA GLY A 144 -18.15 -15.26 10.00
C GLY A 144 -18.33 -15.12 11.52
N ARG A 145 -19.07 -16.07 12.12
CA ARG A 145 -19.39 -16.03 13.57
C ARG A 145 -18.17 -15.98 14.49
N ARG A 146 -17.03 -16.55 14.10
CA ARG A 146 -15.79 -16.62 14.91
C ARG A 146 -14.50 -16.53 14.06
N LYS A 147 -14.59 -16.26 12.77
CA LYS A 147 -13.44 -16.22 11.87
C LYS A 147 -13.59 -15.10 10.85
N LEU A 148 -12.47 -14.57 10.45
CA LEU A 148 -12.33 -13.66 9.33
C LEU A 148 -11.88 -14.47 8.11
N ASP A 149 -12.66 -14.41 7.04
CA ASP A 149 -12.33 -15.03 5.78
C ASP A 149 -11.77 -13.97 4.83
N LEU A 150 -10.52 -14.11 4.43
CA LEU A 150 -9.86 -13.30 3.41
C LEU A 150 -9.65 -14.15 2.16
N MET A 151 -10.24 -13.73 1.05
CA MET A 151 -10.06 -14.37 -0.26
C MET A 151 -9.42 -13.40 -1.22
N ILE A 152 -8.37 -13.85 -1.91
CA ILE A 152 -7.71 -13.12 -2.98
C ILE A 152 -7.67 -14.05 -4.18
N ARG A 153 -8.21 -13.59 -5.29
CA ARG A 153 -8.32 -14.35 -6.54
C ARG A 153 -7.84 -13.50 -7.71
N ASP A 154 -7.04 -14.07 -8.55
CA ASP A 154 -6.61 -13.49 -9.83
C ASP A 154 -7.12 -14.36 -11.00
N ASN A 155 -7.08 -13.78 -12.21
CA ASN A 155 -7.41 -14.48 -13.46
C ASN A 155 -6.17 -14.87 -14.27
N GLY A 156 -5.01 -14.96 -13.61
CA GLY A 156 -3.75 -15.24 -14.26
C GLY A 156 -3.55 -16.72 -14.66
N ILE A 157 -2.31 -17.03 -15.01
CA ILE A 157 -1.95 -18.38 -15.50
C ILE A 157 -1.95 -19.46 -14.42
N GLY A 158 -2.12 -19.08 -13.13
CA GLY A 158 -2.00 -19.99 -12.01
C GLY A 158 -0.58 -20.50 -11.79
N PHE A 159 -0.44 -21.50 -10.93
CA PHE A 159 0.83 -22.17 -10.66
C PHE A 159 0.60 -23.70 -10.54
N ASP A 160 1.66 -24.47 -10.85
CA ASP A 160 1.63 -25.92 -10.66
C ASP A 160 2.03 -26.26 -9.21
N PRO A 161 1.11 -26.80 -8.37
CA PRO A 161 1.41 -27.16 -6.98
C PRO A 161 2.56 -28.18 -6.85
N ASN A 162 2.83 -28.97 -7.88
CA ASN A 162 3.88 -29.98 -7.85
C ASN A 162 5.28 -29.37 -7.94
N LEU A 163 5.43 -28.23 -8.61
CA LEU A 163 6.71 -27.49 -8.69
C LEU A 163 7.11 -26.90 -7.32
N ILE A 164 6.14 -26.53 -6.48
CA ILE A 164 6.40 -25.99 -5.14
C ILE A 164 6.98 -27.07 -4.21
N ARG A 165 6.48 -28.33 -4.31
CA ARG A 165 6.96 -29.44 -3.48
C ARG A 165 8.42 -29.82 -3.76
N THR A 166 8.90 -29.57 -4.98
CA THR A 166 10.30 -29.79 -5.37
C THR A 166 11.21 -28.64 -4.95
N GLY A 167 10.73 -27.39 -4.97
CA GLY A 167 11.48 -26.20 -4.54
C GLY A 167 11.65 -26.08 -3.03
N ALA A 168 10.70 -26.56 -2.22
CA ALA A 168 10.79 -26.59 -0.76
C ALA A 168 11.93 -27.50 -0.24
N ARG A 169 12.42 -28.44 -1.04
CA ARG A 169 13.60 -29.25 -0.73
C ARG A 169 14.93 -28.52 -1.02
N ALA A 170 14.91 -27.39 -1.71
CA ALA A 170 16.09 -26.60 -2.09
C ALA A 170 16.25 -25.30 -1.27
N GLY A 171 15.64 -25.20 -0.10
CA GLY A 171 15.93 -24.12 0.86
C GLY A 171 15.31 -22.73 0.53
N THR A 172 14.39 -22.64 -0.44
CA THR A 172 13.65 -21.40 -0.70
C THR A 172 12.28 -21.51 -0.03
N SER A 173 12.13 -20.91 1.16
CA SER A 173 10.86 -20.91 1.88
C SER A 173 9.84 -20.07 1.13
N ILE A 174 8.92 -20.72 0.42
CA ILE A 174 7.69 -20.11 -0.04
C ILE A 174 6.71 -20.25 1.13
N GLY A 175 6.32 -19.11 1.73
CA GLY A 175 5.39 -19.07 2.86
C GLY A 175 3.96 -19.45 2.46
N LEU A 176 3.75 -20.74 2.24
CA LEU A 176 2.45 -21.37 2.08
C LEU A 176 2.33 -22.45 3.15
N SER A 177 1.99 -22.05 4.37
CA SER A 177 1.46 -22.95 5.39
C SER A 177 -0.05 -22.72 5.45
N GLY A 178 -0.79 -23.77 5.11
CA GLY A 178 -2.21 -23.86 4.92
C GLY A 178 -3.09 -23.51 6.12
#